data_8b98eb043135f0b3ec07f92d24f8066c
#
_entry.id   8b98eb043135f0b3ec07f92d24f8066c
#
_cell.length_a   1.000
_cell.length_b   1.000
_cell.length_c   1.000
_cell.angle_alpha   90.00
_cell.angle_beta   90.00
_cell.angle_gamma   90.00
#
_symmetry.space_group_name_H-M   'P 1'
#
loop_
_entity.id
_entity.type
_entity.pdbx_description
1 polymer ?
#
loop_
_entity_poly.entity_id
_entity_poly.type
_entity_poly.pdbx_seq_one_letter_code
_entity_poly.pdbx_strand_id
1 'polypeptide(L)'
;YRHPPFPMALGLELVSEAGAGDHSTGAIRDLDLLLVDLRPSLQPGRYAFATLPPGQVPDPARVVASIREAEGLSVVMSEADALALGLPIAFTAAWITLDVHSDLSAVGLTAAFSQALAQAAISCNVVAGTVHDHLFVPVAQAAEAMAVLQALQQRAAS
;
A
#
# COMPACT_ATOMS: atom_id res chain seq x y z
N TYR A 1 4.65 -30.84 3.63
CA TYR A 1 3.21 -30.56 3.53
C TYR A 1 2.86 -30.39 2.06
N ARG A 2 2.06 -31.33 1.54
CA ARG A 2 1.59 -31.26 0.14
C ARG A 2 0.32 -30.43 0.13
N HIS A 3 0.34 -29.31 -0.61
CA HIS A 3 -0.86 -28.57 -0.94
C HIS A 3 -1.77 -29.44 -1.83
N PRO A 4 -3.08 -29.48 -1.63
CA PRO A 4 -3.99 -30.06 -2.59
C PRO A 4 -3.94 -29.26 -3.88
N PRO A 5 -4.01 -29.91 -5.05
CA PRO A 5 -4.01 -29.22 -6.32
C PRO A 5 -5.31 -28.41 -6.46
N PHE A 6 -5.18 -27.15 -6.92
CA PHE A 6 -6.31 -26.38 -7.40
C PHE A 6 -7.00 -27.14 -8.55
N PRO A 7 -8.31 -27.20 -8.61
CA PRO A 7 -9.01 -27.79 -9.75
C PRO A 7 -8.76 -26.89 -10.98
N MET A 8 -7.95 -27.40 -11.88
CA MET A 8 -7.91 -26.91 -13.26
C MET A 8 -9.15 -27.46 -13.96
N ALA A 9 -10.11 -26.65 -14.25
CA ALA A 9 -10.97 -26.63 -15.44
C ALA A 9 -12.20 -25.75 -15.20
N LEU A 10 -12.14 -24.54 -15.72
CA LEU A 10 -13.36 -23.91 -16.21
C LEU A 10 -13.00 -23.21 -17.51
N GLY A 11 -13.69 -23.64 -18.56
CA GLY A 11 -13.46 -23.27 -19.93
C GLY A 11 -13.39 -21.76 -20.14
N LEU A 12 -12.44 -21.35 -20.98
CA LEU A 12 -12.46 -20.06 -21.66
C LEU A 12 -13.66 -20.06 -22.62
N GLU A 13 -14.82 -19.60 -22.15
CA GLU A 13 -15.79 -19.05 -23.06
C GLU A 13 -15.34 -17.66 -23.44
N LEU A 14 -15.02 -17.48 -24.71
CA LEU A 14 -14.84 -16.18 -25.35
C LEU A 14 -16.16 -15.43 -25.23
N VAL A 15 -16.30 -14.60 -24.20
CA VAL A 15 -17.34 -13.59 -24.15
C VAL A 15 -16.96 -12.51 -25.15
N SER A 16 -17.70 -12.48 -26.25
CA SER A 16 -17.76 -11.43 -27.25
C SER A 16 -17.75 -10.05 -26.59
N GLU A 17 -16.87 -9.18 -27.09
CA GLU A 17 -16.82 -7.76 -26.76
C GLU A 17 -18.19 -7.10 -26.94
N ALA A 18 -18.84 -6.83 -25.83
CA ALA A 18 -19.94 -5.88 -25.79
C ALA A 18 -19.51 -4.76 -24.83
N GLY A 19 -19.11 -3.62 -25.39
CA GLY A 19 -19.16 -2.30 -24.80
C GLY A 19 -18.56 -2.19 -23.40
N ALA A 20 -17.23 -2.17 -23.26
CA ALA A 20 -16.59 -1.63 -22.08
C ALA A 20 -16.90 -0.14 -22.04
N GLY A 21 -17.96 0.23 -21.32
CA GLY A 21 -18.16 1.60 -20.90
C GLY A 21 -16.92 2.05 -20.13
N ASP A 22 -16.29 3.10 -20.62
CA ASP A 22 -15.15 3.78 -19.99
C ASP A 22 -15.56 4.26 -18.58
N HIS A 23 -15.30 3.44 -17.57
CA HIS A 23 -15.40 3.82 -16.15
C HIS A 23 -14.07 4.34 -15.60
N SER A 24 -13.17 4.82 -16.47
CA SER A 24 -11.93 5.48 -16.06
C SER A 24 -12.14 6.95 -15.71
N THR A 25 -13.25 7.30 -15.08
CA THR A 25 -13.47 8.66 -14.60
C THR A 25 -12.58 8.91 -13.38
N GLY A 26 -11.39 9.45 -13.60
CA GLY A 26 -10.57 10.08 -12.57
C GLY A 26 -9.21 9.46 -12.26
N ALA A 27 -8.88 8.26 -12.75
CA ALA A 27 -7.55 7.68 -12.51
C ALA A 27 -6.48 8.29 -13.43
N ILE A 28 -5.40 8.82 -12.85
CA ILE A 28 -4.31 9.50 -13.55
C ILE A 28 -3.21 8.48 -13.88
N ARG A 29 -2.66 8.56 -15.09
CA ARG A 29 -1.52 7.74 -15.56
C ARG A 29 -0.27 8.56 -15.86
N ASP A 30 -0.43 9.84 -16.14
CA ASP A 30 0.68 10.74 -16.42
C ASP A 30 1.47 11.03 -15.15
N LEU A 31 2.79 10.74 -15.14
CA LEU A 31 3.63 10.87 -13.96
C LEU A 31 3.71 12.31 -13.45
N ASP A 32 3.82 13.30 -14.34
CA ASP A 32 3.95 14.68 -13.94
C ASP A 32 2.67 15.16 -13.24
N LEU A 33 1.51 14.77 -13.76
CA LEU A 33 0.23 15.06 -13.14
C LEU A 33 0.05 14.33 -11.79
N LEU A 34 0.52 13.08 -11.69
CA LEU A 34 0.51 12.31 -10.45
C LEU A 34 1.36 12.98 -9.37
N LEU A 35 2.53 13.47 -9.73
CA LEU A 35 3.43 14.13 -8.79
C LEU A 35 2.89 15.49 -8.34
N VAL A 36 2.30 16.27 -9.24
CA VAL A 36 1.65 17.56 -8.90
C VAL A 36 0.50 17.37 -7.91
N ASP A 37 -0.26 16.29 -8.06
CA ASP A 37 -1.45 16.01 -7.23
C ASP A 37 -1.19 14.97 -6.12
N LEU A 38 0.07 14.78 -5.71
CA LEU A 38 0.51 13.71 -4.80
C LEU A 38 -0.20 13.73 -3.43
N ARG A 39 -0.38 14.90 -2.85
CA ARG A 39 -1.09 15.16 -1.57
C ARG A 39 -0.83 14.12 -0.49
N PRO A 40 0.39 14.03 0.08
CA PRO A 40 0.67 13.09 1.16
C PRO A 40 -0.11 13.46 2.42
N SER A 41 -0.74 12.46 3.05
CA SER A 41 -1.58 12.58 4.24
C SER A 41 -1.12 11.58 5.31
N LEU A 42 -0.68 12.08 6.46
CA LEU A 42 -0.25 11.24 7.59
C LEU A 42 -1.48 10.74 8.34
N GLN A 43 -1.63 9.43 8.39
CA GLN A 43 -2.70 8.79 9.15
C GLN A 43 -2.39 8.78 10.66
N PRO A 44 -3.39 8.98 11.52
CA PRO A 44 -3.18 9.02 12.96
C PRO A 44 -2.77 7.65 13.51
N GLY A 45 -1.92 7.64 14.56
CA GLY A 45 -1.54 6.45 15.29
C GLY A 45 -0.26 5.80 14.79
N ARG A 46 0.01 4.61 15.32
CA ARG A 46 1.16 3.76 14.99
C ARG A 46 0.65 2.43 14.47
N TYR A 47 1.33 1.87 13.51
CA TYR A 47 0.94 0.64 12.83
C TYR A 47 2.02 -0.40 12.95
N ALA A 48 1.62 -1.67 13.05
CA ALA A 48 2.51 -2.80 13.22
C ALA A 48 2.41 -3.73 12.02
N PHE A 49 3.57 -4.18 11.55
CA PHE A 49 3.70 -5.34 10.67
C PHE A 49 3.90 -6.57 11.55
N ALA A 50 3.00 -7.54 11.42
CA ALA A 50 3.02 -8.78 12.20
C ALA A 50 2.55 -9.95 11.35
N THR A 51 2.87 -11.18 11.78
CA THR A 51 2.38 -12.41 11.15
C THR A 51 1.40 -13.09 12.09
N LEU A 52 0.21 -13.41 11.58
CA LEU A 52 -0.78 -14.19 12.31
C LEU A 52 -0.40 -15.68 12.32
N PRO A 53 -0.52 -16.34 13.46
CA PRO A 53 -0.35 -17.79 13.55
C PRO A 53 -1.29 -18.55 12.60
N PRO A 54 -0.90 -19.74 12.12
CA PRO A 54 -1.77 -20.58 11.32
C PRO A 54 -3.12 -20.84 12.00
N GLY A 55 -4.21 -20.68 11.26
CA GLY A 55 -5.58 -20.90 11.75
C GLY A 55 -6.22 -19.69 12.46
N GLN A 56 -5.47 -18.65 12.77
CA GLN A 56 -6.04 -17.41 13.28
C GLN A 56 -6.56 -16.57 12.12
N VAL A 57 -7.84 -16.16 12.21
CA VAL A 57 -8.48 -15.26 11.24
C VAL A 57 -8.58 -13.89 11.88
N PRO A 58 -8.00 -12.85 11.26
CA PRO A 58 -8.10 -11.51 11.81
C PRO A 58 -9.51 -10.95 11.60
N ASP A 59 -9.93 -10.06 12.50
CA ASP A 59 -11.08 -9.20 12.25
C ASP A 59 -10.73 -8.23 11.09
N PRO A 60 -11.44 -8.29 9.94
CA PRO A 60 -11.15 -7.43 8.80
C PRO A 60 -11.21 -5.93 9.13
N ALA A 61 -12.01 -5.53 10.11
CA ALA A 61 -12.13 -4.13 10.53
C ALA A 61 -10.87 -3.59 11.22
N ARG A 62 -9.98 -4.48 11.70
CA ARG A 62 -8.72 -4.12 12.37
C ARG A 62 -7.50 -4.20 11.46
N VAL A 63 -7.65 -4.74 10.25
CA VAL A 63 -6.55 -4.98 9.31
C VAL A 63 -6.55 -3.89 8.25
N VAL A 64 -5.43 -3.17 8.15
CA VAL A 64 -5.20 -2.17 7.09
C VAL A 64 -4.83 -2.85 5.79
N ALA A 65 -3.94 -3.84 5.85
CA ALA A 65 -3.52 -4.64 4.70
C ALA A 65 -3.15 -6.06 5.14
N SER A 66 -3.26 -7.01 4.22
CA SER A 66 -2.80 -8.37 4.47
C SER A 66 -2.22 -9.02 3.22
N ILE A 67 -1.20 -9.86 3.42
CA ILE A 67 -0.55 -10.62 2.34
C ILE A 67 -0.39 -12.06 2.83
N ARG A 68 -0.83 -13.00 1.98
CA ARG A 68 -0.63 -14.42 2.25
C ARG A 68 0.77 -14.84 1.82
N GLU A 69 1.56 -15.30 2.77
CA GLU A 69 2.91 -15.79 2.55
C GLU A 69 3.00 -17.28 2.92
N ALA A 70 4.11 -17.93 2.59
CA ALA A 70 4.32 -19.35 2.92
C ALA A 70 4.39 -19.57 4.44
N GLU A 71 4.89 -18.60 5.17
CA GLU A 71 5.09 -18.59 6.61
C GLU A 71 3.80 -18.28 7.40
N GLY A 72 2.77 -17.71 6.74
CA GLY A 72 1.51 -17.33 7.36
C GLY A 72 0.83 -16.15 6.71
N LEU A 73 -0.08 -15.50 7.43
CA LEU A 73 -0.73 -14.28 6.98
C LEU A 73 -0.02 -13.06 7.59
N SER A 74 0.75 -12.37 6.77
CA SER A 74 1.30 -11.06 7.13
C SER A 74 0.19 -10.02 7.15
N VAL A 75 0.16 -9.18 8.19
CA VAL A 75 -0.86 -8.14 8.38
C VAL A 75 -0.22 -6.82 8.77
N VAL A 76 -0.87 -5.75 8.34
CA VAL A 76 -0.66 -4.40 8.86
C VAL A 76 -1.91 -3.99 9.63
N MET A 77 -1.75 -3.61 10.89
CA MET A 77 -2.83 -3.20 11.78
C MET A 77 -2.35 -2.14 12.76
N SER A 78 -3.24 -1.60 13.58
CA SER A 78 -2.80 -0.71 14.65
C SER A 78 -1.83 -1.43 15.60
N GLU A 79 -0.81 -0.74 16.09
CA GLU A 79 0.13 -1.30 17.08
C GLU A 79 -0.61 -1.80 18.32
N ALA A 80 -1.65 -1.06 18.75
CA ALA A 80 -2.47 -1.45 19.90
C ALA A 80 -3.20 -2.78 19.69
N ASP A 81 -3.75 -3.02 18.49
CA ASP A 81 -4.41 -4.28 18.17
C ASP A 81 -3.42 -5.44 18.09
N ALA A 82 -2.24 -5.22 17.49
CA ALA A 82 -1.20 -6.23 17.44
C ALA A 82 -0.73 -6.65 18.84
N LEU A 83 -0.54 -5.69 19.74
CA LEU A 83 -0.18 -5.94 21.14
C LEU A 83 -1.31 -6.66 21.89
N ALA A 84 -2.57 -6.25 21.70
CA ALA A 84 -3.73 -6.88 22.32
C ALA A 84 -3.92 -8.35 21.90
N LEU A 85 -3.52 -8.68 20.66
CA LEU A 85 -3.51 -10.04 20.13
C LEU A 85 -2.25 -10.84 20.51
N GLY A 86 -1.29 -10.22 21.19
CA GLY A 86 -0.02 -10.87 21.57
C GLY A 86 0.87 -11.21 20.38
N LEU A 87 0.72 -10.49 19.25
CA LEU A 87 1.50 -10.76 18.05
C LEU A 87 2.92 -10.22 18.18
N PRO A 88 3.95 -10.96 17.75
CA PRO A 88 5.29 -10.41 17.61
C PRO A 88 5.30 -9.35 16.50
N ILE A 89 5.70 -8.13 16.87
CA ILE A 89 5.78 -7.00 15.93
C ILE A 89 7.14 -7.03 15.25
N ALA A 90 7.14 -7.19 13.93
CA ALA A 90 8.35 -7.17 13.12
C ALA A 90 8.82 -5.75 12.82
N PHE A 91 7.89 -4.80 12.65
CA PHE A 91 8.19 -3.41 12.34
C PHE A 91 7.05 -2.51 12.81
N THR A 92 7.37 -1.38 13.44
CA THR A 92 6.39 -0.34 13.79
C THR A 92 6.55 0.86 12.87
N ALA A 93 5.45 1.29 12.26
CA ALA A 93 5.42 2.30 11.22
C ALA A 93 4.45 3.45 11.51
N ALA A 94 4.74 4.60 10.93
CA ALA A 94 3.77 5.61 10.59
C ALA A 94 3.20 5.31 9.20
N TRP A 95 1.91 5.54 9.00
CA TRP A 95 1.22 5.32 7.74
C TRP A 95 0.93 6.65 7.05
N ILE A 96 1.39 6.77 5.81
CA ILE A 96 1.15 7.93 4.94
C ILE A 96 0.34 7.44 3.74
N THR A 97 -0.76 8.10 3.43
CA THR A 97 -1.53 7.88 2.20
C THR A 97 -1.16 8.95 1.19
N LEU A 98 -0.96 8.56 -0.05
CA LEU A 98 -0.88 9.49 -1.18
C LEU A 98 -2.28 9.64 -1.76
N ASP A 99 -2.92 10.80 -1.51
CA ASP A 99 -4.33 11.04 -1.87
C ASP A 99 -4.54 11.37 -3.35
N VAL A 100 -3.62 10.95 -4.21
CA VAL A 100 -3.77 10.99 -5.66
C VAL A 100 -4.47 9.73 -6.16
N HIS A 101 -5.45 9.89 -7.05
CA HIS A 101 -6.09 8.74 -7.69
C HIS A 101 -5.21 8.23 -8.82
N SER A 102 -4.25 7.36 -8.50
CA SER A 102 -3.37 6.73 -9.48
C SER A 102 -4.02 5.49 -10.10
N ASP A 103 -3.86 5.34 -11.42
CA ASP A 103 -4.16 4.08 -12.08
C ASP A 103 -3.10 3.04 -11.69
N LEU A 104 -3.52 1.81 -11.35
CA LEU A 104 -2.59 0.72 -10.97
C LEU A 104 -1.60 0.36 -12.08
N SER A 105 -1.89 0.74 -13.33
CA SER A 105 -0.99 0.58 -14.47
C SER A 105 -0.09 1.79 -14.72
N ALA A 106 -0.19 2.85 -13.89
CA ALA A 106 0.67 4.03 -14.01
C ALA A 106 2.13 3.67 -13.71
N VAL A 107 3.05 4.22 -14.51
CA VAL A 107 4.48 3.91 -14.39
C VAL A 107 5.22 5.11 -13.81
N GLY A 108 6.08 4.84 -12.82
CA GLY A 108 7.05 5.81 -12.32
C GLY A 108 6.72 6.44 -10.98
N LEU A 109 5.46 6.49 -10.53
CA LEU A 109 5.08 7.12 -9.27
C LEU A 109 5.80 6.48 -8.07
N THR A 110 5.72 5.14 -7.95
CA THR A 110 6.41 4.41 -6.88
C THR A 110 7.92 4.64 -6.91
N ALA A 111 8.53 4.63 -8.10
CA ALA A 111 9.96 4.91 -8.25
C ALA A 111 10.31 6.33 -7.77
N ALA A 112 9.51 7.34 -8.15
CA ALA A 112 9.77 8.73 -7.82
C ALA A 112 9.73 8.98 -6.30
N PHE A 113 8.68 8.59 -5.60
CA PHE A 113 8.60 8.81 -4.16
C PHE A 113 9.55 7.91 -3.37
N SER A 114 9.77 6.66 -3.80
CA SER A 114 10.73 5.77 -3.14
C SER A 114 12.16 6.28 -3.27
N GLN A 115 12.54 6.81 -4.44
CA GLN A 115 13.85 7.42 -4.63
C GLN A 115 14.03 8.68 -3.75
N ALA A 116 13.01 9.52 -3.65
CA ALA A 116 13.07 10.71 -2.81
C ALA A 116 13.27 10.36 -1.33
N LEU A 117 12.53 9.36 -0.82
CA LEU A 117 12.68 8.87 0.55
C LEU A 117 14.03 8.19 0.77
N ALA A 118 14.50 7.38 -0.18
CA ALA A 118 15.80 6.72 -0.11
C ALA A 118 16.97 7.71 -0.06
N GLN A 119 16.90 8.83 -0.81
CA GLN A 119 17.89 9.91 -0.75
C GLN A 119 17.95 10.58 0.63
N ALA A 120 16.84 10.58 1.36
CA ALA A 120 16.75 11.04 2.74
C ALA A 120 17.09 9.94 3.78
N ALA A 121 17.55 8.76 3.34
CA ALA A 121 17.81 7.58 4.18
C ALA A 121 16.58 7.13 4.99
N ILE A 122 15.38 7.27 4.43
CA ILE A 122 14.11 6.82 5.01
C ILE A 122 13.67 5.52 4.34
N SER A 123 13.54 4.43 5.11
CA SER A 123 12.97 3.20 4.60
C SER A 123 11.46 3.36 4.35
N CYS A 124 10.98 2.75 3.27
CA CYS A 124 9.57 2.86 2.88
C CYS A 124 9.04 1.50 2.41
N ASN A 125 8.03 1.01 3.11
CA ASN A 125 7.26 -0.16 2.67
C ASN A 125 5.97 0.34 2.01
N VAL A 126 5.66 -0.17 0.82
CA VAL A 126 4.55 0.32 0.01
C VAL A 126 3.49 -0.75 -0.16
N VAL A 127 2.24 -0.36 0.02
CA VAL A 127 1.07 -1.18 -0.31
C VAL A 127 0.19 -0.37 -1.24
N ALA A 128 0.04 -0.83 -2.48
CA ALA A 128 -0.87 -0.22 -3.44
C ALA A 128 -2.32 -0.59 -3.12
N GLY A 129 -3.16 0.40 -2.93
CA GLY A 129 -4.62 0.25 -2.96
C GLY A 129 -5.14 0.38 -4.40
N THR A 130 -6.44 0.17 -4.60
CA THR A 130 -7.06 0.37 -5.92
C THR A 130 -7.19 1.84 -6.31
N VAL A 131 -7.10 2.75 -5.34
CA VAL A 131 -7.28 4.19 -5.54
C VAL A 131 -6.04 4.98 -5.12
N HIS A 132 -5.43 4.63 -3.99
CA HIS A 132 -4.31 5.34 -3.39
C HIS A 132 -3.15 4.42 -3.07
N ASP A 133 -1.94 4.97 -3.06
CA ASP A 133 -0.76 4.28 -2.53
C ASP A 133 -0.60 4.57 -1.03
N HIS A 134 -0.22 3.56 -0.28
CA HIS A 134 -0.02 3.62 1.15
C HIS A 134 1.44 3.32 1.49
N LEU A 135 2.07 4.25 2.19
CA LEU A 135 3.48 4.18 2.57
C LEU A 135 3.60 3.97 4.08
N PHE A 136 4.47 3.07 4.47
CA PHE A 136 4.79 2.79 5.86
C PHE A 136 6.27 3.07 6.11
N VAL A 137 6.53 4.10 6.90
CA VAL A 137 7.88 4.59 7.22
C VAL A 137 8.15 4.44 8.72
N PRO A 138 9.44 4.44 9.17
CA PRO A 138 9.73 4.42 10.61
C PRO A 138 9.02 5.57 11.33
N VAL A 139 8.40 5.28 12.48
CA VAL A 139 7.65 6.28 13.27
C VAL A 139 8.49 7.51 13.56
N ALA A 140 9.77 7.33 13.93
CA ALA A 140 10.68 8.42 14.25
C ALA A 140 10.98 9.35 13.06
N GLN A 141 10.77 8.88 11.83
CA GLN A 141 11.05 9.63 10.59
C GLN A 141 9.77 10.11 9.89
N ALA A 142 8.61 9.98 10.51
CA ALA A 142 7.32 10.33 9.89
C ALA A 142 7.26 11.80 9.43
N ALA A 143 7.70 12.73 10.27
CA ALA A 143 7.70 14.16 9.94
C ALA A 143 8.67 14.49 8.80
N GLU A 144 9.85 13.87 8.78
CA GLU A 144 10.84 14.01 7.71
C GLU A 144 10.31 13.43 6.39
N ALA A 145 9.69 12.24 6.43
CA ALA A 145 9.07 11.62 5.27
C ALA A 145 7.98 12.51 4.66
N MET A 146 7.11 13.10 5.49
CA MET A 146 6.10 14.07 5.03
C MET A 146 6.74 15.27 4.35
N ALA A 147 7.80 15.85 4.90
CA ALA A 147 8.51 16.98 4.31
C ALA A 147 9.13 16.62 2.95
N VAL A 148 9.74 15.43 2.83
CA VAL A 148 10.31 14.93 1.57
C VAL A 148 9.24 14.78 0.49
N LEU A 149 8.10 14.18 0.82
CA LEU A 149 7.00 13.96 -0.12
C LEU A 149 6.34 15.29 -0.56
N GLN A 150 6.15 16.22 0.37
CA GLN A 150 5.66 17.57 0.06
C GLN A 150 6.63 18.34 -0.84
N ALA A 151 7.94 18.23 -0.59
CA ALA A 151 8.95 18.84 -1.45
C ALA A 151 8.97 18.20 -2.85
N LEU A 152 8.72 16.90 -2.97
CA LEU A 152 8.59 16.21 -4.26
C LEU A 152 7.41 16.78 -5.04
N GLN A 153 6.25 16.93 -4.41
CA GLN A 153 5.04 17.51 -5.00
C GLN A 153 5.29 18.95 -5.47
N GLN A 154 5.90 19.78 -4.62
CA GLN A 154 6.17 21.20 -4.94
C GLN A 154 7.12 21.36 -6.15
N ARG A 155 8.15 20.51 -6.25
CA ARG A 155 9.07 20.51 -7.40
C ARG A 155 8.39 20.13 -8.71
N ALA A 156 7.41 19.25 -8.67
CA ALA A 156 6.65 18.86 -9.85
C ALA A 156 5.66 19.96 -10.30
N ALA A 157 5.22 20.81 -9.36
CA ALA A 157 4.30 21.91 -9.64
C ALA A 157 4.99 23.21 -10.09
N SER A 158 6.34 23.23 -10.13
CA SER A 158 7.15 24.41 -10.49
C SER A 158 7.61 24.38 -11.94
#